data_6c3362f0aefa3f0056caffb5326cc72f
#
_entry.id   6c3362f0aefa3f0056caffb5326cc72f
#
_cell.length_a   1.000
_cell.length_b   1.000
_cell.length_c   1.000
_cell.angle_alpha   90.00
_cell.angle_beta   90.00
_cell.angle_gamma   90.00
#
_symmetry.space_group_name_H-M   'P 1'
#
loop_
_entity.id
_entity.type
_entity.pdbx_description
1 polymer ?
#
loop_
_entity_poly.entity_id
_entity_poly.type
_entity_poly.pdbx_seq_one_letter_code
_entity_poly.pdbx_strand_id
1 'polypeptide(L)'
;YDFLLEATIYNELKHGYVGAYNKDGLSAAGVMQQITEELCVVVQQITGDCMLTNFWSYKYDNVHSLSDNRQMGILKHADAAELNLNMWLTPDSATQEPENAGMTIYNFGADTPKLLHLSQNLDSQQELTQLMFAAKTQSARIPYKQNRMVLFNSRLIHETGVPDKPMTFLPGYENRRISLTWLFGTLMDKKTGEALQ
;
A
#
# COMPACT_ATOMS: atom_id res chain seq x y z
N TYR A 1 -4.46 10.41 -12.96
CA TYR A 1 -3.63 11.14 -12.00
C TYR A 1 -4.27 12.48 -11.62
N ASP A 2 -4.49 13.37 -12.58
CA ASP A 2 -4.98 14.75 -12.36
C ASP A 2 -6.28 14.80 -11.56
N PHE A 3 -7.22 13.89 -11.86
CA PHE A 3 -8.45 13.76 -11.08
C PHE A 3 -8.16 13.54 -9.58
N LEU A 4 -7.27 12.63 -9.23
CA LEU A 4 -6.95 12.35 -7.83
C LEU A 4 -6.05 13.42 -7.20
N LEU A 5 -5.23 14.09 -8.00
CA LEU A 5 -4.42 15.20 -7.53
C LEU A 5 -5.32 16.34 -7.03
N GLU A 6 -6.34 16.71 -7.80
CA GLU A 6 -7.26 17.81 -7.51
C GLU A 6 -8.43 17.43 -6.59
N ALA A 7 -8.67 16.12 -6.37
CA ALA A 7 -9.81 15.67 -5.60
C ALA A 7 -9.77 16.13 -4.13
N THR A 8 -10.92 16.57 -3.64
CA THR A 8 -11.12 17.04 -2.24
C THR A 8 -11.60 15.94 -1.29
N ILE A 9 -11.54 14.67 -1.73
CA ILE A 9 -12.05 13.50 -0.99
C ILE A 9 -11.05 12.94 0.03
N TYR A 10 -9.87 13.53 0.17
CA TYR A 10 -8.84 13.07 1.11
C TYR A 10 -9.15 13.59 2.51
N ASN A 11 -9.84 12.79 3.31
CA ASN A 11 -10.37 13.18 4.62
C ASN A 11 -9.54 12.63 5.79
N GLU A 12 -8.74 11.59 5.59
CA GLU A 12 -7.94 11.01 6.66
C GLU A 12 -6.51 11.52 6.64
N LEU A 13 -6.17 12.31 7.65
CA LEU A 13 -4.79 12.75 7.87
C LEU A 13 -3.98 11.63 8.52
N LYS A 14 -2.90 11.24 7.88
CA LYS A 14 -1.91 10.31 8.37
C LYS A 14 -0.55 10.99 8.50
N HIS A 15 0.42 10.31 9.07
CA HIS A 15 1.76 10.85 9.20
C HIS A 15 2.48 10.85 7.84
N GLY A 16 2.59 12.02 7.22
CA GLY A 16 3.26 12.22 5.93
C GLY A 16 2.40 11.94 4.68
N TYR A 17 1.10 11.64 4.84
CA TYR A 17 0.16 11.46 3.72
C TYR A 17 -1.28 11.67 4.15
N VAL A 18 -2.15 11.83 3.17
CA VAL A 18 -3.61 11.88 3.37
C VAL A 18 -4.28 10.74 2.63
N GLY A 19 -5.33 10.17 3.24
CA GLY A 19 -6.09 9.05 2.72
C GLY A 19 -7.49 9.41 2.26
N ALA A 20 -7.95 8.78 1.17
CA ALA A 20 -9.33 8.73 0.74
C ALA A 20 -9.75 7.28 0.55
N TYR A 21 -10.80 6.87 1.21
CA TYR A 21 -11.33 5.52 1.16
C TYR A 21 -12.59 5.44 0.29
N ASN A 22 -13.03 4.23 -0.01
CA ASN A 22 -14.27 4.01 -0.76
C ASN A 22 -15.47 4.76 -0.17
N LYS A 23 -15.59 4.81 1.17
CA LYS A 23 -16.65 5.54 1.89
C LYS A 23 -16.57 7.07 1.77
N ASP A 24 -15.41 7.62 1.42
CA ASP A 24 -15.17 9.07 1.36
C ASP A 24 -15.52 9.68 0.00
N GLY A 25 -16.17 8.92 -0.88
CA GLY A 25 -16.56 9.35 -2.21
C GLY A 25 -15.64 8.87 -3.33
N LEU A 26 -14.55 8.18 -3.01
CA LEU A 26 -13.64 7.61 -4.03
C LEU A 26 -14.39 6.63 -4.96
N SER A 27 -15.31 5.83 -4.42
CA SER A 27 -16.15 4.91 -5.18
C SER A 27 -17.23 5.59 -6.04
N ALA A 28 -17.56 6.83 -5.77
CA ALA A 28 -18.55 7.57 -6.56
C ALA A 28 -17.99 8.13 -7.88
N ALA A 29 -16.68 8.16 -8.04
CA ALA A 29 -16.04 8.61 -9.26
C ALA A 29 -16.14 7.53 -10.36
N GLY A 30 -16.80 7.83 -11.47
CA GLY A 30 -17.03 6.86 -12.55
C GLY A 30 -15.75 6.21 -13.08
N VAL A 31 -14.64 6.98 -13.17
CA VAL A 31 -13.33 6.44 -13.56
C VAL A 31 -12.81 5.39 -12.57
N MET A 32 -13.06 5.58 -11.27
CA MET A 32 -12.62 4.62 -10.26
C MET A 32 -13.48 3.35 -10.28
N GLN A 33 -14.78 3.50 -10.55
CA GLN A 33 -15.67 2.35 -10.75
C GLN A 33 -15.21 1.53 -11.94
N GLN A 34 -14.98 2.15 -13.09
CA GLN A 34 -14.53 1.47 -14.30
C GLN A 34 -13.21 0.72 -14.06
N ILE A 35 -12.20 1.38 -13.50
CA ILE A 35 -10.91 0.73 -13.18
C ILE A 35 -11.13 -0.47 -12.25
N THR A 36 -11.95 -0.32 -11.22
CA THR A 36 -12.22 -1.41 -10.27
C THR A 36 -12.93 -2.59 -10.93
N GLU A 37 -13.91 -2.34 -11.80
CA GLU A 37 -14.61 -3.38 -12.56
C GLU A 37 -13.65 -4.15 -13.49
N GLU A 38 -12.80 -3.44 -14.22
CA GLU A 38 -11.78 -4.05 -15.08
C GLU A 38 -10.77 -4.88 -14.29
N LEU A 39 -10.33 -4.39 -13.12
CA LEU A 39 -9.44 -5.13 -12.22
C LEU A 39 -10.12 -6.39 -11.65
N CYS A 40 -11.41 -6.33 -11.32
CA CYS A 40 -12.18 -7.48 -10.87
C CYS A 40 -12.16 -8.62 -11.90
N VAL A 41 -12.27 -8.31 -13.18
CA VAL A 41 -12.19 -9.32 -14.24
C VAL A 41 -10.84 -10.04 -14.21
N VAL A 42 -9.74 -9.28 -14.03
CA VAL A 42 -8.39 -9.85 -13.98
C VAL A 42 -8.19 -10.69 -12.70
N VAL A 43 -8.61 -10.16 -11.56
CA VAL A 43 -8.50 -10.86 -10.27
C VAL A 43 -9.29 -12.15 -10.27
N GLN A 44 -10.52 -12.14 -10.81
CA GLN A 44 -11.36 -13.32 -10.94
C GLN A 44 -10.71 -14.43 -11.80
N GLN A 45 -9.98 -14.07 -12.85
CA GLN A 45 -9.22 -15.04 -13.64
C GLN A 45 -8.11 -15.73 -12.84
N ILE A 46 -7.56 -15.05 -11.84
CA ILE A 46 -6.47 -15.57 -11.00
C ILE A 46 -7.02 -16.39 -9.82
N THR A 47 -8.07 -15.91 -9.17
CA THR A 47 -8.58 -16.46 -7.90
C THR A 47 -9.86 -17.26 -8.04
N GLY A 48 -10.57 -17.18 -9.18
CA GLY A 48 -11.90 -17.74 -9.37
C GLY A 48 -13.03 -16.87 -8.81
N ASP A 49 -12.72 -15.83 -8.03
CA ASP A 49 -13.68 -14.90 -7.45
C ASP A 49 -13.11 -13.48 -7.43
N CYS A 50 -13.97 -12.46 -7.37
CA CYS A 50 -13.57 -11.07 -7.15
C CYS A 50 -14.43 -10.46 -6.04
N MET A 51 -14.09 -10.77 -4.81
CA MET A 51 -14.68 -10.13 -3.65
C MET A 51 -13.83 -8.93 -3.24
N LEU A 52 -14.12 -7.76 -3.80
CA LEU A 52 -13.50 -6.50 -3.36
C LEU A 52 -13.97 -6.20 -1.94
N THR A 53 -13.03 -6.12 -0.99
CA THR A 53 -13.32 -5.84 0.42
C THR A 53 -13.07 -4.39 0.79
N ASN A 54 -12.05 -3.78 0.20
CA ASN A 54 -11.75 -2.37 0.44
C ASN A 54 -10.90 -1.80 -0.70
N PHE A 55 -10.93 -0.47 -0.87
CA PHE A 55 -9.94 0.23 -1.66
C PHE A 55 -9.78 1.68 -1.20
N TRP A 56 -8.59 2.24 -1.45
CA TRP A 56 -8.25 3.60 -1.06
C TRP A 56 -7.20 4.21 -1.98
N SER A 57 -7.09 5.52 -1.88
CA SER A 57 -6.02 6.31 -2.46
C SER A 57 -5.24 7.01 -1.36
N TYR A 58 -3.91 7.00 -1.47
CA TYR A 58 -3.03 7.81 -0.63
C TYR A 58 -2.30 8.85 -1.47
N LYS A 59 -2.30 10.09 -0.95
CA LYS A 59 -1.58 11.23 -1.49
C LYS A 59 -0.52 11.66 -0.47
N TYR A 60 0.74 11.54 -0.83
CA TYR A 60 1.86 11.77 0.08
C TYR A 60 2.30 13.23 0.08
N ASP A 61 2.81 13.67 1.22
CA ASP A 61 3.47 14.97 1.33
C ASP A 61 4.93 14.85 0.85
N ASN A 62 5.29 15.62 -0.15
CA ASN A 62 6.65 15.66 -0.72
C ASN A 62 7.41 16.94 -0.37
N VAL A 63 6.81 17.85 0.40
CA VAL A 63 7.40 19.15 0.75
C VAL A 63 8.13 19.08 2.07
N HIS A 64 7.55 18.47 3.09
CA HIS A 64 8.08 18.47 4.46
C HIS A 64 9.11 17.35 4.75
N SER A 65 9.21 16.37 3.87
CA SER A 65 10.13 15.23 4.05
C SER A 65 11.61 15.60 4.04
N LEU A 66 11.95 16.69 3.40
CA LEU A 66 13.35 17.13 3.26
C LEU A 66 13.91 17.81 4.52
N SER A 67 13.04 18.33 5.39
CA SER A 67 13.46 19.10 6.56
C SER A 67 13.50 18.31 7.87
N ASP A 68 12.76 17.21 7.99
CA ASP A 68 12.46 16.60 9.29
C ASP A 68 13.00 15.17 9.51
N ASN A 69 13.76 14.59 8.59
CA ASN A 69 14.15 13.15 8.62
C ASN A 69 12.97 12.19 8.83
N ARG A 70 11.75 12.62 8.53
CA ARG A 70 10.57 11.78 8.71
C ARG A 70 10.48 10.78 7.57
N GLN A 71 10.34 9.53 7.92
CA GLN A 71 10.10 8.47 6.97
C GLN A 71 8.79 8.75 6.23
N MET A 72 8.87 9.13 4.97
CA MET A 72 7.70 9.22 4.10
C MET A 72 7.34 7.82 3.63
N GLY A 73 6.23 7.32 4.09
CA GLY A 73 5.73 6.03 3.64
C GLY A 73 5.12 5.21 4.77
N ILE A 74 4.48 4.14 4.36
CA ILE A 74 3.84 3.22 5.28
C ILE A 74 4.90 2.21 5.72
N LEU A 75 5.05 2.06 7.03
CA LEU A 75 5.96 1.12 7.66
C LEU A 75 5.56 -0.34 7.36
N LYS A 76 6.37 -1.27 7.82
CA LYS A 76 6.12 -2.72 7.68
C LYS A 76 4.76 -3.09 8.25
N HIS A 77 3.89 -3.64 7.39
CA HIS A 77 2.55 -4.07 7.75
C HIS A 77 2.08 -5.21 6.83
N ALA A 78 0.98 -5.84 7.21
CA ALA A 78 0.18 -6.70 6.36
C ALA A 78 -1.26 -6.19 6.36
N ASP A 79 -1.97 -6.39 5.27
CA ASP A 79 -3.38 -6.03 5.16
C ASP A 79 -4.28 -7.25 5.38
N ALA A 80 -5.45 -7.02 5.98
CA ALA A 80 -6.41 -8.07 6.31
C ALA A 80 -7.24 -8.49 5.08
N ALA A 81 -6.58 -8.99 4.04
CA ALA A 81 -7.18 -9.49 2.82
C ALA A 81 -6.42 -10.70 2.28
N GLU A 82 -6.94 -11.34 1.26
CA GLU A 82 -6.27 -12.45 0.58
C GLU A 82 -5.24 -11.91 -0.44
N LEU A 83 -5.67 -10.95 -1.25
CA LEU A 83 -4.83 -10.30 -2.26
C LEU A 83 -4.80 -8.79 -2.05
N ASN A 84 -3.65 -8.21 -2.30
CA ASN A 84 -3.40 -6.79 -2.34
C ASN A 84 -2.91 -6.39 -3.74
N LEU A 85 -3.55 -5.39 -4.32
CA LEU A 85 -3.14 -4.79 -5.57
C LEU A 85 -2.82 -3.31 -5.34
N ASN A 86 -1.59 -2.95 -5.59
CA ASN A 86 -1.13 -1.56 -5.54
C ASN A 86 -0.87 -1.02 -6.93
N MET A 87 -1.25 0.24 -7.19
CA MET A 87 -0.97 0.96 -8.42
C MET A 87 -0.40 2.34 -8.11
N TRP A 88 0.62 2.76 -8.85
CA TRP A 88 1.26 4.07 -8.70
C TRP A 88 0.97 4.95 -9.90
N LEU A 89 0.55 6.20 -9.63
CA LEU A 89 0.00 7.08 -10.67
C LEU A 89 0.88 8.27 -11.01
N THR A 90 1.69 8.74 -10.06
CA THR A 90 2.52 9.94 -10.26
C THR A 90 3.49 9.74 -11.42
N PRO A 91 3.69 10.75 -12.28
CA PRO A 91 4.61 10.65 -13.41
C PRO A 91 6.03 10.24 -12.97
N ASP A 92 6.70 9.42 -13.79
CA ASP A 92 8.08 8.98 -13.54
C ASP A 92 9.04 10.16 -13.40
N SER A 93 8.77 11.26 -14.09
CA SER A 93 9.56 12.51 -14.02
C SER A 93 9.51 13.18 -12.65
N ALA A 94 8.54 12.86 -11.81
CA ALA A 94 8.40 13.42 -10.47
C ALA A 94 9.29 12.75 -9.43
N THR A 95 9.82 11.54 -9.67
CA THR A 95 10.72 10.86 -8.74
C THR A 95 12.17 10.95 -9.19
N GLN A 96 13.06 11.26 -8.23
CA GLN A 96 14.51 11.33 -8.46
C GLN A 96 15.18 9.97 -8.26
N GLU A 97 14.60 9.11 -7.43
CA GLU A 97 15.16 7.81 -7.06
C GLU A 97 14.09 6.71 -7.13
N PRO A 98 13.73 6.25 -8.34
CA PRO A 98 12.69 5.22 -8.52
C PRO A 98 12.94 3.94 -7.72
N GLU A 99 14.20 3.55 -7.56
CA GLU A 99 14.60 2.37 -6.80
C GLU A 99 14.20 2.43 -5.31
N ASN A 100 14.08 3.64 -4.76
CA ASN A 100 13.72 3.86 -3.36
C ASN A 100 12.24 4.24 -3.17
N ALA A 101 11.52 4.57 -4.26
CA ALA A 101 10.19 5.15 -4.19
C ALA A 101 9.03 4.14 -4.40
N GLY A 102 9.34 2.89 -4.67
CA GLY A 102 8.36 1.83 -4.92
C GLY A 102 7.85 1.18 -3.63
N MET A 103 8.07 -0.13 -3.51
CA MET A 103 7.74 -0.91 -2.30
C MET A 103 8.72 -2.06 -2.08
N THR A 104 8.79 -2.51 -0.84
CA THR A 104 9.49 -3.72 -0.44
C THR A 104 8.48 -4.75 0.08
N ILE A 105 8.53 -5.98 -0.42
CA ILE A 105 7.72 -7.11 0.03
C ILE A 105 8.65 -8.17 0.62
N TYR A 106 8.26 -8.71 1.76
CA TYR A 106 9.03 -9.70 2.50
C TYR A 106 8.41 -11.09 2.39
N ASN A 107 9.22 -12.14 2.33
CA ASN A 107 8.73 -13.52 2.41
C ASN A 107 8.40 -13.93 3.86
N PHE A 108 7.73 -13.04 4.58
CA PHE A 108 7.27 -13.24 5.95
C PHE A 108 5.78 -12.89 6.02
N GLY A 109 4.96 -13.86 6.43
CA GLY A 109 3.51 -13.72 6.41
C GLY A 109 2.93 -13.47 7.80
N ALA A 110 1.92 -12.62 7.88
CA ALA A 110 1.06 -12.43 9.05
C ALA A 110 -0.01 -13.54 9.11
N ASP A 111 0.41 -14.78 9.31
CA ASP A 111 -0.44 -15.99 9.22
C ASP A 111 -1.28 -16.27 10.47
N THR A 112 -1.19 -15.42 11.49
CA THR A 112 -1.95 -15.55 12.74
C THR A 112 -2.53 -14.20 13.14
N PRO A 113 -3.63 -14.17 13.93
CA PRO A 113 -4.19 -12.92 14.45
C PRO A 113 -3.15 -12.08 15.19
N LYS A 114 -2.29 -12.73 15.99
CA LYS A 114 -1.22 -12.04 16.71
C LYS A 114 -0.23 -11.34 15.77
N LEU A 115 0.24 -12.02 14.71
CA LEU A 115 1.18 -11.43 13.75
C LEU A 115 0.54 -10.32 12.92
N LEU A 116 -0.74 -10.49 12.54
CA LEU A 116 -1.48 -9.44 11.86
C LEU A 116 -1.60 -8.20 12.74
N HIS A 117 -2.06 -8.36 13.97
CA HIS A 117 -2.16 -7.26 14.94
C HIS A 117 -0.81 -6.57 15.17
N LEU A 118 0.25 -7.36 15.36
CA LEU A 118 1.62 -6.84 15.53
C LEU A 118 2.05 -5.99 14.32
N SER A 119 1.74 -6.43 13.11
CA SER A 119 2.11 -5.73 11.89
C SER A 119 1.33 -4.43 11.67
N GLN A 120 0.14 -4.32 12.23
CA GLN A 120 -0.72 -3.13 12.11
C GLN A 120 -0.48 -2.10 13.22
N ASN A 121 0.33 -2.43 14.23
CA ASN A 121 0.61 -1.55 15.35
C ASN A 121 1.98 -0.87 15.17
N LEU A 122 1.99 0.45 15.12
CA LEU A 122 3.21 1.25 14.97
C LEU A 122 4.23 1.04 16.10
N ASP A 123 3.76 0.85 17.33
CA ASP A 123 4.62 0.63 18.51
C ASP A 123 5.31 -0.75 18.48
N SER A 124 4.83 -1.65 17.64
CA SER A 124 5.33 -3.03 17.52
C SER A 124 6.35 -3.24 16.39
N GLN A 125 6.75 -2.19 15.68
CA GLN A 125 7.65 -2.29 14.52
C GLN A 125 9.01 -2.92 14.86
N GLN A 126 9.52 -2.65 16.07
CA GLN A 126 10.77 -3.24 16.53
C GLN A 126 10.64 -4.75 16.77
N GLU A 127 9.57 -5.19 17.42
CA GLU A 127 9.28 -6.62 17.65
C GLU A 127 9.09 -7.36 16.33
N LEU A 128 8.30 -6.79 15.41
CA LEU A 128 8.11 -7.34 14.06
C LEU A 128 9.44 -7.51 13.34
N THR A 129 10.30 -6.49 13.36
CA THR A 129 11.61 -6.53 12.73
C THR A 129 12.51 -7.62 13.34
N GLN A 130 12.48 -7.81 14.65
CA GLN A 130 13.23 -8.88 15.33
C GLN A 130 12.74 -10.27 14.91
N LEU A 131 11.43 -10.47 14.82
CA LEU A 131 10.85 -11.74 14.36
C LEU A 131 11.25 -12.05 12.91
N MET A 132 11.18 -11.05 12.03
CA MET A 132 11.59 -11.18 10.63
C MET A 132 13.09 -11.51 10.50
N PHE A 133 13.93 -10.87 11.31
CA PHE A 133 15.36 -11.17 11.36
C PHE A 133 15.65 -12.61 11.84
N ALA A 134 14.99 -13.04 12.92
CA ALA A 134 15.10 -14.40 13.44
C ALA A 134 14.67 -15.46 12.42
N ALA A 135 13.66 -15.14 11.60
CA ALA A 135 13.17 -15.98 10.51
C ALA A 135 14.05 -15.95 9.25
N LYS A 136 15.15 -15.19 9.25
CA LYS A 136 16.03 -14.98 8.08
C LYS A 136 15.25 -14.54 6.84
N THR A 137 14.34 -13.62 7.04
CA THR A 137 13.43 -13.12 6.01
C THR A 137 14.19 -12.48 4.86
N GLN A 138 13.82 -12.83 3.64
CA GLN A 138 14.29 -12.18 2.42
C GLN A 138 13.26 -11.16 1.94
N SER A 139 13.69 -10.23 1.11
CA SER A 139 12.82 -9.22 0.53
C SER A 139 12.98 -9.10 -0.97
N ALA A 140 11.89 -8.75 -1.64
CA ALA A 140 11.86 -8.32 -3.02
C ALA A 140 11.59 -6.80 -3.06
N ARG A 141 12.45 -6.07 -3.75
CA ARG A 141 12.27 -4.64 -4.00
C ARG A 141 11.63 -4.44 -5.36
N ILE A 142 10.61 -3.62 -5.40
CA ILE A 142 9.88 -3.29 -6.61
C ILE A 142 10.05 -1.78 -6.83
N PRO A 143 10.88 -1.38 -7.82
CA PRO A 143 11.11 0.03 -8.13
C PRO A 143 9.81 0.74 -8.51
N TYR A 144 9.73 2.02 -8.21
CA TYR A 144 8.64 2.87 -8.65
C TYR A 144 8.61 2.95 -10.18
N LYS A 145 7.41 2.92 -10.73
CA LYS A 145 7.14 3.27 -12.12
C LYS A 145 5.68 3.72 -12.25
N GLN A 146 5.46 4.80 -12.96
CA GLN A 146 4.09 5.24 -13.27
C GLN A 146 3.29 4.10 -13.94
N ASN A 147 2.03 3.96 -13.56
CA ASN A 147 1.10 2.92 -14.03
C ASN A 147 1.55 1.47 -13.76
N ARG A 148 2.54 1.26 -12.90
CA ARG A 148 2.87 -0.08 -12.43
C ARG A 148 1.83 -0.56 -11.46
N MET A 149 1.33 -1.77 -11.71
CA MET A 149 0.51 -2.53 -10.77
C MET A 149 1.33 -3.65 -10.15
N VAL A 150 1.13 -3.88 -8.86
CA VAL A 150 1.77 -4.95 -8.09
C VAL A 150 0.69 -5.72 -7.39
N LEU A 151 0.48 -6.97 -7.80
CA LEU A 151 -0.47 -7.91 -7.18
C LEU A 151 0.33 -8.90 -6.35
N PHE A 152 -0.02 -9.07 -5.09
CA PHE A 152 0.66 -9.98 -4.18
C PHE A 152 -0.27 -10.50 -3.08
N ASN A 153 0.17 -11.55 -2.39
CA ASN A 153 -0.55 -12.08 -1.24
C ASN A 153 -0.51 -11.06 -0.09
N SER A 154 -1.67 -10.61 0.34
CA SER A 154 -1.85 -9.55 1.33
C SER A 154 -1.29 -9.87 2.72
N ARG A 155 -1.09 -11.17 3.03
CA ARG A 155 -0.43 -11.62 4.27
C ARG A 155 1.03 -11.23 4.37
N LEU A 156 1.70 -11.07 3.23
CA LEU A 156 3.12 -10.77 3.22
C LEU A 156 3.37 -9.39 3.80
N ILE A 157 4.30 -9.33 4.75
CA ILE A 157 4.75 -8.05 5.27
C ILE A 157 5.33 -7.24 4.12
N HIS A 158 4.88 -6.00 4.04
CA HIS A 158 5.35 -5.06 3.03
C HIS A 158 5.42 -3.63 3.60
N GLU A 159 6.17 -2.79 2.93
CA GLU A 159 6.32 -1.38 3.28
C GLU A 159 6.49 -0.52 2.03
N THR A 160 6.19 0.76 2.14
CA THR A 160 6.42 1.72 1.06
C THR A 160 7.90 2.07 0.99
N GLY A 161 8.46 2.01 -0.21
CA GLY A 161 9.85 2.37 -0.46
C GLY A 161 10.86 1.31 -0.03
N VAL A 162 12.02 1.77 0.37
CA VAL A 162 13.14 0.95 0.86
C VAL A 162 13.42 1.34 2.31
N PRO A 163 13.63 0.37 3.21
CA PRO A 163 13.98 0.65 4.60
C PRO A 163 15.13 1.64 4.71
N ASP A 164 15.01 2.58 5.64
CA ASP A 164 16.04 3.56 5.99
C ASP A 164 16.48 4.50 4.84
N LYS A 165 15.69 4.55 3.76
CA LYS A 165 15.92 5.47 2.66
C LYS A 165 14.72 6.38 2.44
N PRO A 166 14.95 7.70 2.27
CA PRO A 166 13.87 8.60 1.94
C PRO A 166 13.30 8.29 0.55
N MET A 167 11.98 8.37 0.43
CA MET A 167 11.36 8.47 -0.89
C MET A 167 11.49 9.92 -1.36
N THR A 168 12.16 10.13 -2.47
CA THR A 168 12.38 11.46 -3.03
C THR A 168 11.50 11.70 -4.24
N PHE A 169 10.51 12.55 -4.06
CA PHE A 169 9.75 13.16 -5.14
C PHE A 169 10.10 14.65 -5.24
N LEU A 170 10.04 15.20 -6.44
CA LEU A 170 10.26 16.62 -6.64
C LEU A 170 9.27 17.43 -5.80
N PRO A 171 9.71 18.60 -5.26
CA PRO A 171 8.79 19.48 -4.56
C PRO A 171 7.70 19.99 -5.53
N GLY A 172 6.59 20.41 -4.96
CA GLY A 172 5.45 20.90 -5.71
C GLY A 172 4.23 19.97 -5.60
N TYR A 173 3.07 20.59 -5.66
CA TYR A 173 1.79 19.90 -5.51
C TYR A 173 1.59 18.86 -6.62
N GLU A 174 1.98 19.20 -7.84
CA GLU A 174 1.91 18.39 -9.05
C GLU A 174 2.82 17.16 -9.04
N ASN A 175 3.75 17.08 -8.11
CA ASN A 175 4.70 15.97 -7.99
C ASN A 175 4.36 15.03 -6.81
N ARG A 176 3.25 15.24 -6.12
CA ARG A 176 2.86 14.40 -5.00
C ARG A 176 2.68 12.95 -5.43
N ARG A 177 3.29 12.05 -4.67
CA ARG A 177 3.08 10.63 -4.90
C ARG A 177 1.63 10.27 -4.61
N ILE A 178 0.95 9.66 -5.59
CA ILE A 178 -0.39 9.12 -5.46
C ILE A 178 -0.35 7.61 -5.73
N SER A 179 -0.88 6.84 -4.80
CA SER A 179 -1.05 5.41 -4.94
C SER A 179 -2.50 5.02 -4.73
N LEU A 180 -2.90 3.96 -5.42
CA LEU A 180 -4.17 3.27 -5.24
C LEU A 180 -3.91 1.87 -4.70
N THR A 181 -4.77 1.41 -3.82
CA THR A 181 -4.73 0.05 -3.29
C THR A 181 -6.13 -0.55 -3.34
N TRP A 182 -6.24 -1.77 -3.83
CA TRP A 182 -7.44 -2.61 -3.76
C TRP A 182 -7.13 -3.87 -2.97
N LEU A 183 -8.04 -4.22 -2.08
CA LEU A 183 -7.99 -5.45 -1.30
C LEU A 183 -9.11 -6.40 -1.76
N PHE A 184 -8.74 -7.65 -2.01
CA PHE A 184 -9.67 -8.69 -2.45
C PHE A 184 -9.63 -9.89 -1.51
N GLY A 185 -10.79 -10.49 -1.29
CA GLY A 185 -10.95 -11.67 -0.46
C GLY A 185 -10.81 -11.39 1.03
N THR A 186 -11.05 -12.42 1.84
CA THR A 186 -10.94 -12.36 3.29
C THR A 186 -9.73 -13.14 3.76
N LEU A 187 -8.89 -12.52 4.57
CA LEU A 187 -7.76 -13.18 5.18
C LEU A 187 -8.26 -14.22 6.20
N MET A 188 -7.89 -15.48 6.01
CA MET A 188 -8.28 -16.59 6.88
C MET A 188 -7.10 -17.05 7.73
N ASP A 189 -7.33 -17.36 9.00
CA ASP A 189 -6.37 -18.08 9.82
C ASP A 189 -6.14 -19.49 9.26
N LYS A 190 -4.88 -19.82 8.98
CA LYS A 190 -4.51 -21.12 8.37
C LYS A 190 -4.78 -22.31 9.28
N LYS A 191 -4.90 -22.10 10.59
CA LYS A 191 -5.11 -23.18 11.58
C LYS A 191 -6.59 -23.39 11.90
N THR A 192 -7.33 -22.30 12.07
CA THR A 192 -8.74 -22.36 12.48
C THR A 192 -9.71 -22.28 11.32
N GLY A 193 -9.28 -21.73 10.18
CA GLY A 193 -10.16 -21.43 9.04
C GLY A 193 -11.12 -20.27 9.31
N GLU A 194 -10.90 -19.49 10.37
CA GLU A 194 -11.70 -18.31 10.69
C GLU A 194 -11.13 -17.06 10.04
N ALA A 195 -11.98 -16.07 9.75
CA ALA A 195 -11.55 -14.79 9.21
C ALA A 195 -10.69 -14.03 10.22
N LEU A 196 -9.53 -13.55 9.79
CA LEU A 196 -8.70 -12.62 10.55
C LEU A 196 -9.28 -11.22 10.38
N GLN A 197 -9.74 -10.64 11.47
CA GLN A 197 -10.29 -9.27 11.54
C GLN A 197 -9.28 -8.34 12.20
#